data_b3dadb61b0dfc2a58c83ae020a978f82
#
_entry.id   b3dadb61b0dfc2a58c83ae020a978f82
#
_cell.length_a   1.000
_cell.length_b   1.000
_cell.length_c   1.000
_cell.angle_alpha   90.00
_cell.angle_beta   90.00
_cell.angle_gamma   90.00
#
_symmetry.space_group_name_H-M   'P 1'
#
loop_
_entity.id
_entity.type
_entity.pdbx_description
1 polymer ?
#
loop_
_entity_poly.entity_id
_entity_poly.type
_entity_poly.pdbx_seq_one_letter_code
_entity_poly.pdbx_strand_id
1 'polypeptide(L)'
;QDTNDMSKAFHYVISHYDDIDTIHFLAATGKREDHTIGNLSLLMEYAKELKGKNGPEIDIVSDWSTAFAVTDTCSFQVGEGRAISIFSPDNTLKIKSDGLKWQTESVTFDNWWKATLNKADKDEVHLEFSHPSIALIILN
;
A
#
# COMPACT_ATOMS: atom_id res chain seq x y z
N GLN A 1 -4.66 -21.54 -9.08
CA GLN A 1 -5.87 -20.75 -9.03
C GLN A 1 -5.54 -19.27 -9.06
N ASP A 2 -6.12 -18.54 -10.01
CA ASP A 2 -5.77 -17.14 -10.27
C ASP A 2 -6.52 -16.14 -9.38
N THR A 3 -7.50 -16.59 -8.60
CA THR A 3 -8.32 -15.73 -7.73
C THR A 3 -8.50 -16.35 -6.35
N ASN A 4 -8.77 -15.49 -5.37
CA ASN A 4 -9.14 -15.87 -4.01
C ASN A 4 -10.43 -15.14 -3.59
N ASP A 5 -10.88 -15.38 -2.38
CA ASP A 5 -12.12 -14.79 -1.88
C ASP A 5 -12.07 -13.27 -1.80
N MET A 6 -10.93 -12.69 -1.42
CA MET A 6 -10.75 -11.24 -1.38
C MET A 6 -10.86 -10.63 -2.77
N SER A 7 -10.23 -11.24 -3.78
CA SER A 7 -10.31 -10.80 -5.17
C SER A 7 -11.73 -10.86 -5.71
N LYS A 8 -12.45 -11.94 -5.40
CA LYS A 8 -13.86 -12.08 -5.79
C LYS A 8 -14.73 -11.01 -5.15
N ALA A 9 -14.54 -10.73 -3.87
CA ALA A 9 -15.27 -9.70 -3.15
C ALA A 9 -15.00 -8.31 -3.73
N PHE A 10 -13.73 -8.00 -4.02
CA PHE A 10 -13.34 -6.73 -4.63
C PHE A 10 -14.06 -6.52 -5.98
N HIS A 11 -13.97 -7.49 -6.88
CA HIS A 11 -14.58 -7.38 -8.21
C HIS A 11 -16.10 -7.30 -8.14
N TYR A 12 -16.71 -8.02 -7.19
CA TYR A 12 -18.15 -7.91 -6.96
C TYR A 12 -18.55 -6.47 -6.57
N VAL A 13 -17.84 -5.87 -5.61
CA VAL A 13 -18.13 -4.51 -5.14
C VAL A 13 -17.95 -3.49 -6.25
N ILE A 14 -16.84 -3.56 -6.98
CA ILE A 14 -16.56 -2.63 -8.09
C ILE A 14 -17.61 -2.73 -9.19
N SER A 15 -18.11 -3.94 -9.46
CA SER A 15 -19.10 -4.18 -10.52
C SER A 15 -20.53 -3.77 -10.13
N HIS A 16 -20.87 -3.77 -8.84
CA HIS A 16 -22.26 -3.58 -8.39
C HIS A 16 -22.51 -2.21 -7.74
N TYR A 17 -21.45 -1.50 -7.35
CA TYR A 17 -21.57 -0.21 -6.65
C TYR A 17 -20.65 0.80 -7.30
N ASP A 18 -21.17 1.99 -7.64
CA ASP A 18 -20.44 3.04 -8.32
C ASP A 18 -20.27 4.33 -7.48
N ASP A 19 -20.83 4.37 -6.27
CA ASP A 19 -20.81 5.52 -5.36
C ASP A 19 -20.00 5.25 -4.09
N ILE A 20 -19.03 4.35 -4.14
CA ILE A 20 -18.21 3.95 -2.99
C ILE A 20 -16.92 4.78 -2.96
N ASP A 21 -16.64 5.41 -1.81
CA ASP A 21 -15.41 6.18 -1.60
C ASP A 21 -14.25 5.33 -1.09
N THR A 22 -14.54 4.33 -0.24
CA THR A 22 -13.51 3.51 0.41
C THR A 22 -13.97 2.08 0.57
N ILE A 23 -13.05 1.13 0.39
CA ILE A 23 -13.23 -0.28 0.70
C ILE A 23 -12.20 -0.68 1.75
N HIS A 24 -12.68 -1.12 2.91
CA HIS A 24 -11.83 -1.67 3.96
C HIS A 24 -11.96 -3.20 3.98
N PHE A 25 -10.85 -3.90 3.75
CA PHE A 25 -10.83 -5.34 3.93
C PHE A 25 -10.44 -5.66 5.38
N LEU A 26 -11.29 -6.37 6.07
CA LEU A 26 -11.07 -6.83 7.43
C LEU A 26 -10.77 -8.32 7.42
N ALA A 27 -9.98 -8.77 8.40
CA ALA A 27 -9.61 -10.19 8.56
C ALA A 27 -8.90 -10.80 7.33
N ALA A 28 -8.28 -9.96 6.50
CA ALA A 28 -7.53 -10.41 5.33
C ALA A 28 -6.09 -10.80 5.68
N THR A 29 -5.66 -10.57 6.91
CA THR A 29 -4.31 -10.87 7.42
C THR A 29 -4.41 -11.41 8.84
N GLY A 30 -3.26 -11.88 9.37
CA GLY A 30 -3.15 -12.22 10.80
C GLY A 30 -3.41 -13.68 11.14
N LYS A 31 -3.61 -14.57 10.16
CA LYS A 31 -3.75 -16.01 10.39
C LYS A 31 -2.70 -16.81 9.64
N ARG A 32 -2.90 -17.09 8.37
CA ARG A 32 -1.92 -17.79 7.54
C ARG A 32 -1.02 -16.78 6.85
N GLU A 33 0.28 -16.98 6.92
CA GLU A 33 1.27 -16.09 6.34
C GLU A 33 1.17 -16.03 4.81
N ASP A 34 0.91 -17.17 4.17
CA ASP A 34 0.75 -17.23 2.70
C ASP A 34 -0.46 -16.42 2.23
N HIS A 35 -1.59 -16.50 2.94
CA HIS A 35 -2.76 -15.69 2.65
C HIS A 35 -2.49 -14.20 2.91
N THR A 36 -1.77 -13.89 3.98
CA THR A 36 -1.38 -12.51 4.29
C THR A 36 -0.55 -11.90 3.17
N ILE A 37 0.48 -12.60 2.72
CA ILE A 37 1.34 -12.11 1.62
C ILE A 37 0.54 -11.98 0.33
N GLY A 38 -0.29 -12.96 0.01
CA GLY A 38 -1.15 -12.92 -1.18
C GLY A 38 -2.14 -11.75 -1.15
N ASN A 39 -2.83 -11.55 -0.04
CA ASN A 39 -3.81 -10.48 0.08
C ASN A 39 -3.16 -9.09 0.08
N LEU A 40 -2.01 -8.92 0.72
CA LEU A 40 -1.24 -7.68 0.64
C LEU A 40 -0.78 -7.40 -0.80
N SER A 41 -0.36 -8.43 -1.53
CA SER A 41 0.04 -8.28 -2.93
C SER A 41 -1.13 -7.87 -3.82
N LEU A 42 -2.34 -8.36 -3.54
CA LEU A 42 -3.55 -7.99 -4.27
C LEU A 42 -3.90 -6.51 -4.15
N LEU A 43 -3.57 -5.87 -3.03
CA LEU A 43 -3.75 -4.40 -2.90
C LEU A 43 -3.01 -3.66 -4.00
N MET A 44 -1.80 -4.09 -4.34
CA MET A 44 -1.02 -3.47 -5.42
C MET A 44 -1.67 -3.70 -6.78
N GLU A 45 -2.22 -4.88 -7.03
CA GLU A 45 -2.94 -5.15 -8.28
C GLU A 45 -4.20 -4.30 -8.40
N TYR A 46 -4.97 -4.17 -7.31
CA TYR A 46 -6.18 -3.34 -7.31
C TYR A 46 -5.86 -1.86 -7.51
N ALA A 47 -4.79 -1.36 -6.91
CA ALA A 47 -4.36 0.02 -7.10
C ALA A 47 -3.99 0.30 -8.57
N LYS A 48 -3.34 -0.65 -9.23
CA LYS A 48 -3.04 -0.55 -10.66
C LYS A 48 -4.32 -0.59 -11.51
N GLU A 49 -5.25 -1.47 -11.17
CA GLU A 49 -6.51 -1.63 -11.88
C GLU A 49 -7.37 -0.37 -11.80
N LEU A 50 -7.36 0.32 -10.65
CA LEU A 50 -8.13 1.54 -10.42
C LEU A 50 -7.39 2.82 -10.82
N LYS A 51 -6.13 2.72 -11.24
CA LYS A 51 -5.33 3.88 -11.62
C LYS A 51 -6.00 4.65 -12.77
N GLY A 52 -6.14 5.98 -12.59
CA GLY A 52 -6.77 6.85 -13.57
C GLY A 52 -8.29 6.76 -13.62
N LYS A 53 -8.89 5.98 -12.74
CA LYS A 53 -10.35 5.87 -12.58
C LYS A 53 -10.75 6.53 -11.26
N ASN A 54 -11.96 7.08 -11.19
CA ASN A 54 -12.52 7.60 -9.94
C ASN A 54 -13.02 6.45 -9.05
N GLY A 55 -12.15 5.47 -8.81
CA GLY A 55 -12.47 4.33 -7.97
C GLY A 55 -12.27 4.63 -6.48
N PRO A 56 -12.72 3.73 -5.62
CA PRO A 56 -12.55 3.89 -4.17
C PRO A 56 -11.08 3.74 -3.74
N GLU A 57 -10.76 4.33 -2.61
CA GLU A 57 -9.54 4.01 -1.88
C GLU A 57 -9.71 2.64 -1.24
N ILE A 58 -8.63 1.85 -1.19
CA ILE A 58 -8.66 0.47 -0.71
C ILE A 58 -7.56 0.26 0.32
N ASP A 59 -7.91 -0.33 1.45
CA ASP A 59 -6.95 -0.74 2.45
C ASP A 59 -7.30 -2.09 3.07
N ILE A 60 -6.32 -2.67 3.75
CA ILE A 60 -6.51 -3.81 4.66
C ILE A 60 -6.27 -3.29 6.08
N VAL A 61 -7.25 -3.48 6.94
CA VAL A 61 -7.16 -3.06 8.34
C VAL A 61 -7.16 -4.29 9.23
N SER A 62 -6.21 -4.36 10.15
CA SER A 62 -6.11 -5.39 11.18
C SER A 62 -5.97 -4.74 12.55
N ASP A 63 -5.92 -5.57 13.60
CA ASP A 63 -5.68 -5.07 14.95
C ASP A 63 -4.32 -4.40 15.11
N TRP A 64 -3.38 -4.68 14.21
CA TRP A 64 -1.97 -4.28 14.31
C TRP A 64 -1.56 -3.24 13.28
N SER A 65 -2.21 -3.22 12.11
CA SER A 65 -1.72 -2.41 11.00
C SER A 65 -2.81 -2.01 10.03
N THR A 66 -2.52 -0.96 9.27
CA THR A 66 -3.26 -0.56 8.08
C THR A 66 -2.32 -0.64 6.88
N ALA A 67 -2.75 -1.32 5.82
CA ALA A 67 -1.97 -1.47 4.59
C ALA A 67 -2.73 -0.91 3.40
N PHE A 68 -2.05 -0.18 2.54
CA PHE A 68 -2.60 0.35 1.29
C PHE A 68 -1.51 0.48 0.23
N ALA A 69 -1.90 0.58 -1.02
CA ALA A 69 -0.95 0.71 -2.12
C ALA A 69 -1.07 2.09 -2.79
N VAL A 70 0.05 2.60 -3.27
CA VAL A 70 0.14 3.89 -3.98
C VAL A 70 0.87 3.67 -5.30
N THR A 71 0.48 4.44 -6.34
CA THR A 71 1.00 4.26 -7.70
C THR A 71 1.83 5.42 -8.21
N ASP A 72 1.89 6.52 -7.50
CA ASP A 72 2.63 7.71 -7.88
C ASP A 72 2.91 8.58 -6.66
N THR A 73 3.59 9.68 -6.87
CA THR A 73 3.81 10.73 -5.86
C THR A 73 2.53 11.00 -5.07
N CYS A 74 2.63 10.99 -3.76
CA CYS A 74 1.47 11.11 -2.87
C CYS A 74 1.86 11.68 -1.51
N SER A 75 0.85 12.11 -0.77
CA SER A 75 0.96 12.48 0.64
C SER A 75 -0.16 11.80 1.41
N PHE A 76 0.13 11.41 2.64
CA PHE A 76 -0.87 10.79 3.51
C PHE A 76 -0.56 11.06 4.98
N GLN A 77 -1.60 11.01 5.79
CA GLN A 77 -1.50 11.20 7.23
C GLN A 77 -1.06 9.90 7.90
N VAL A 78 -0.06 9.98 8.75
CA VAL A 78 0.49 8.83 9.48
C VAL A 78 0.36 9.04 10.99
N GLY A 79 0.81 10.18 11.47
CA GLY A 79 0.99 10.48 12.88
C GLY A 79 2.46 10.34 13.28
N GLU A 80 3.02 11.43 13.82
CA GLU A 80 4.41 11.47 14.26
C GLU A 80 4.72 10.32 15.21
N GLY A 81 5.82 9.62 14.95
CA GLY A 81 6.29 8.51 15.77
C GLY A 81 5.78 7.14 15.34
N ARG A 82 4.82 7.08 14.41
CA ARG A 82 4.25 5.80 13.97
C ARG A 82 5.22 5.05 13.07
N ALA A 83 5.30 3.74 13.24
CA ALA A 83 6.11 2.89 12.38
C ALA A 83 5.50 2.76 10.99
N ILE A 84 6.35 2.82 9.98
CA ILE A 84 5.94 2.71 8.57
C ILE A 84 6.95 1.85 7.81
N SER A 85 6.43 0.99 6.96
CA SER A 85 7.23 0.18 6.03
C SER A 85 6.73 0.37 4.61
N ILE A 86 7.68 0.45 3.68
CA ILE A 86 7.42 0.62 2.26
C ILE A 86 8.01 -0.57 1.51
N PHE A 87 7.19 -1.21 0.69
CA PHE A 87 7.59 -2.33 -0.16
C PHE A 87 7.34 -1.94 -1.61
N SER A 88 8.23 -2.33 -2.52
CA SER A 88 7.98 -2.18 -3.94
C SER A 88 8.60 -3.33 -4.73
N PRO A 89 7.87 -3.92 -5.69
CA PRO A 89 8.42 -4.92 -6.59
C PRO A 89 9.20 -4.31 -7.76
N ASP A 90 9.23 -2.98 -7.88
CA ASP A 90 9.88 -2.27 -9.00
C ASP A 90 11.29 -1.85 -8.60
N ASN A 91 12.29 -2.54 -9.13
CA ASN A 91 13.70 -2.25 -8.83
C ASN A 91 14.22 -0.97 -9.50
N THR A 92 13.44 -0.33 -10.35
CA THR A 92 13.79 0.94 -11.00
C THR A 92 13.23 2.15 -10.26
N LEU A 93 12.30 1.93 -9.33
CA LEU A 93 11.65 3.01 -8.58
C LEU A 93 12.59 3.60 -7.54
N LYS A 94 12.66 4.95 -7.52
CA LYS A 94 13.27 5.70 -6.43
C LYS A 94 12.17 6.53 -5.76
N ILE A 95 12.18 6.55 -4.44
CA ILE A 95 11.22 7.30 -3.63
C ILE A 95 11.99 8.26 -2.74
N LYS A 96 11.79 9.56 -2.97
CA LYS A 96 12.31 10.58 -2.09
C LYS A 96 11.24 10.88 -1.03
N SER A 97 11.58 10.64 0.23
CA SER A 97 10.63 10.82 1.33
C SER A 97 10.81 12.16 2.04
N ASP A 98 9.69 12.73 2.48
CA ASP A 98 9.65 13.83 3.45
C ASP A 98 8.72 13.41 4.58
N GLY A 99 9.19 13.55 5.82
CA GLY A 99 8.46 13.16 7.00
C GLY A 99 8.81 11.78 7.56
N LEU A 100 9.87 11.15 7.08
CA LEU A 100 10.40 9.88 7.60
C LEU A 100 11.74 10.11 8.29
N LYS A 101 11.99 9.35 9.35
CA LYS A 101 13.25 9.41 10.11
C LYS A 101 14.45 9.06 9.22
N TRP A 102 14.30 8.06 8.37
CA TRP A 102 15.33 7.66 7.43
C TRP A 102 14.85 7.93 6.00
N GLN A 103 15.65 8.75 5.27
CA GLN A 103 15.39 9.07 3.86
C GLN A 103 15.43 7.80 3.00
N THR A 104 14.50 7.67 2.09
CA THR A 104 14.39 6.49 1.23
C THR A 104 15.01 6.69 -0.16
N GLU A 105 15.46 7.89 -0.52
CA GLU A 105 15.93 8.24 -1.86
C GLU A 105 17.04 7.33 -2.38
N SER A 106 17.97 6.90 -1.50
CA SER A 106 19.10 6.04 -1.87
C SER A 106 18.73 4.55 -1.91
N VAL A 107 17.52 4.17 -1.51
CA VAL A 107 17.10 2.76 -1.50
C VAL A 107 16.89 2.30 -2.93
N THR A 108 17.47 1.15 -3.27
CA THR A 108 17.19 0.43 -4.50
C THR A 108 16.34 -0.80 -4.14
N PHE A 109 15.18 -0.92 -4.77
CA PHE A 109 14.30 -2.07 -4.55
C PHE A 109 14.77 -3.29 -5.37
N ASP A 110 16.05 -3.66 -5.22
CA ASP A 110 16.58 -4.94 -5.72
C ASP A 110 15.96 -6.12 -4.95
N ASN A 111 15.46 -5.82 -3.76
CA ASN A 111 14.53 -6.64 -3.00
C ASN A 111 13.37 -5.77 -2.55
N TRP A 112 12.17 -6.30 -2.65
CA TRP A 112 10.92 -5.58 -2.42
C TRP A 112 10.78 -4.99 -1.00
N TRP A 113 11.51 -5.51 -0.01
CA TRP A 113 11.42 -5.14 1.42
C TRP A 113 12.43 -4.08 1.87
N LYS A 114 13.23 -3.52 0.99
CA LYS A 114 14.39 -2.70 1.36
C LYS A 114 14.08 -1.39 2.11
N ALA A 115 12.88 -0.88 2.04
CA ALA A 115 12.46 0.34 2.74
C ALA A 115 11.53 0.05 3.91
N THR A 116 11.77 -1.03 4.64
CA THR A 116 10.98 -1.41 5.81
C THR A 116 11.52 -0.83 7.10
N LEU A 117 10.69 -0.86 8.15
CA LEU A 117 11.06 -0.52 9.53
C LEU A 117 11.49 0.95 9.68
N ASN A 118 10.83 1.84 8.98
CA ASN A 118 11.00 3.28 9.12
C ASN A 118 10.03 3.84 10.18
N LYS A 119 10.09 5.12 10.40
CA LYS A 119 9.28 5.81 11.40
C LYS A 119 8.87 7.17 10.88
N ALA A 120 7.63 7.56 11.10
CA ALA A 120 7.17 8.89 10.75
C ALA A 120 7.79 9.93 11.69
N ASP A 121 8.35 10.98 11.11
CA ASP A 121 9.02 12.08 11.77
C ASP A 121 8.10 13.32 11.86
N LYS A 122 6.99 13.27 11.12
CA LYS A 122 5.93 14.27 11.06
C LYS A 122 4.58 13.56 10.99
N ASP A 123 3.50 14.29 11.20
CA ASP A 123 2.14 13.76 11.04
C ASP A 123 1.84 13.38 9.60
N GLU A 124 2.28 14.19 8.63
CA GLU A 124 2.12 13.92 7.21
C GLU A 124 3.42 13.41 6.60
N VAL A 125 3.32 12.39 5.79
CA VAL A 125 4.42 11.83 5.00
C VAL A 125 4.16 12.11 3.53
N HIS A 126 5.16 12.65 2.83
CA HIS A 126 5.14 12.87 1.39
C HIS A 126 6.17 11.95 0.73
N LEU A 127 5.75 11.23 -0.30
CA LEU A 127 6.60 10.35 -1.09
C LEU A 127 6.62 10.83 -2.54
N GLU A 128 7.80 11.23 -3.01
CA GLU A 128 8.00 11.62 -4.40
C GLU A 128 8.56 10.44 -5.18
N PHE A 129 7.80 9.94 -6.14
CA PHE A 129 8.19 8.83 -7.00
C PHE A 129 9.01 9.34 -8.18
N SER A 130 10.07 8.61 -8.54
CA SER A 130 10.88 8.92 -9.73
C SER A 130 10.07 8.75 -11.03
N HIS A 131 9.04 7.92 -11.00
CA HIS A 131 8.10 7.69 -12.10
C HIS A 131 6.87 6.97 -11.55
N PRO A 132 5.73 6.97 -12.26
CA PRO A 132 4.58 6.16 -11.87
C PRO A 132 4.96 4.69 -11.74
N SER A 133 4.58 4.05 -10.65
CA SER A 133 4.97 2.69 -10.32
C SER A 133 3.97 2.08 -9.35
N ILE A 134 4.45 1.34 -8.37
CA ILE A 134 3.63 0.72 -7.34
C ILE A 134 4.45 0.56 -6.06
N ALA A 135 3.86 0.91 -4.93
CA ALA A 135 4.42 0.64 -3.62
C ALA A 135 3.31 0.26 -2.65
N LEU A 136 3.64 -0.65 -1.75
CA LEU A 136 2.76 -1.06 -0.65
C LEU A 136 3.23 -0.37 0.62
N ILE A 137 2.32 0.31 1.30
CA ILE A 137 2.57 1.03 2.54
C ILE A 137 1.92 0.26 3.69
N ILE A 138 2.67 0.00 4.75
CA ILE A 138 2.13 -0.62 5.97
C ILE A 138 2.42 0.29 7.15
N LEU A 139 1.37 0.72 7.82
CA LEU A 139 1.42 1.53 9.04
C LEU A 139 1.10 0.66 10.25
N ASN A 140 1.95 0.67 11.24
CA ASN A 140 1.75 -0.12 12.47
C ASN A 140 1.39 0.73 13.67
#